data_1f3d2a801bb120199042ff69937d7620
#
_entry.id   1f3d2a801bb120199042ff69937d7620
#
_cell.length_a   1.000
_cell.length_b   1.000
_cell.length_c   1.000
_cell.angle_alpha   90.00
_cell.angle_beta   90.00
_cell.angle_gamma   90.00
#
_symmetry.space_group_name_H-M   'P 1'
#
loop_
_entity.id
_entity.type
_entity.pdbx_description
1 polymer ?
#
loop_
_entity_poly.entity_id
_entity_poly.type
_entity_poly.pdbx_seq_one_letter_code
_entity_poly.pdbx_strand_id
1 'polypeptide(L)'
;MSKQTYPIPKSNPNAHMSIVFLILWLVNGLVIALANMLLPEQIVLGTMSLSQTTALILSSGVLAWLATITMPIFTEIEMRKQMVLAPQHWLIGYLVINVISVWVIARFADALGLGMASWMYVLGLAAVLDFVQGMAMMAYGEAQKKF
;
A
#
# COMPACT_ATOMS: atom_id res chain seq x y z
N MET A 1 16.30 -20.27 -28.89
CA MET A 1 15.66 -19.28 -28.00
C MET A 1 14.31 -19.79 -27.56
N SER A 2 14.22 -20.37 -26.38
CA SER A 2 12.93 -20.83 -25.82
C SER A 2 12.12 -19.58 -25.42
N LYS A 3 10.96 -19.41 -26.04
CA LYS A 3 9.96 -18.41 -25.60
C LYS A 3 9.53 -18.82 -24.19
N GLN A 4 9.95 -18.09 -23.17
CA GLN A 4 9.34 -18.19 -21.86
C GLN A 4 7.88 -17.75 -21.97
N THR A 5 7.01 -18.73 -22.07
CA THR A 5 5.55 -18.48 -22.02
C THR A 5 5.23 -18.21 -20.54
N TYR A 6 4.99 -16.96 -20.22
CA TYR A 6 4.47 -16.60 -18.90
C TYR A 6 3.15 -17.34 -18.71
N PRO A 7 2.97 -18.10 -17.61
CA PRO A 7 1.67 -18.70 -17.33
C PRO A 7 0.68 -17.57 -17.08
N ILE A 8 -0.30 -17.45 -17.96
CA ILE A 8 -1.43 -16.53 -17.78
C ILE A 8 -2.16 -17.02 -16.52
N PRO A 9 -2.26 -16.20 -15.47
CA PRO A 9 -3.01 -16.61 -14.28
C PRO A 9 -4.45 -16.89 -14.69
N LYS A 10 -4.96 -18.08 -14.36
CA LYS A 10 -6.34 -18.51 -14.60
C LYS A 10 -7.37 -17.75 -13.74
N SER A 11 -6.94 -16.84 -12.88
CA SER A 11 -7.80 -16.04 -12.02
C SER A 11 -8.32 -14.81 -12.78
N ASN A 12 -9.59 -14.49 -12.56
CA ASN A 12 -10.19 -13.24 -13.03
C ASN A 12 -9.35 -12.06 -12.50
N PRO A 13 -8.77 -11.20 -13.36
CA PRO A 13 -7.89 -10.12 -12.93
C PRO A 13 -8.58 -9.15 -11.95
N ASN A 14 -9.89 -8.95 -12.09
CA ASN A 14 -10.65 -8.10 -11.16
C ASN A 14 -10.76 -8.72 -9.77
N ALA A 15 -10.95 -10.04 -9.68
CA ALA A 15 -11.00 -10.75 -8.40
C ALA A 15 -9.63 -10.70 -7.69
N HIS A 16 -8.55 -10.84 -8.43
CA HIS A 16 -7.20 -10.72 -7.89
C HIS A 16 -6.94 -9.33 -7.32
N MET A 17 -7.25 -8.26 -8.07
CA MET A 17 -7.10 -6.89 -7.61
C MET A 17 -7.94 -6.59 -6.36
N SER A 18 -9.17 -7.12 -6.30
CA SER A 18 -10.03 -6.94 -5.12
C SER A 18 -9.47 -7.59 -3.87
N ILE A 19 -8.91 -8.79 -4.00
CA ILE A 19 -8.27 -9.50 -2.87
C ILE A 19 -7.04 -8.73 -2.40
N VAL A 20 -6.19 -8.30 -3.33
CA VAL A 20 -5.00 -7.49 -3.01
C VAL A 20 -5.41 -6.20 -2.30
N PHE A 21 -6.41 -5.50 -2.79
CA PHE A 21 -6.95 -4.30 -2.14
C PHE A 21 -7.37 -4.57 -0.69
N LEU A 22 -8.12 -5.64 -0.45
CA LEU A 22 -8.59 -6.00 0.90
C LEU A 22 -7.42 -6.33 1.84
N ILE A 23 -6.44 -7.09 1.36
CA ILE A 23 -5.23 -7.40 2.14
C ILE A 23 -4.49 -6.12 2.51
N LEU A 24 -4.23 -5.25 1.53
CA LEU A 24 -3.53 -3.99 1.75
C LEU A 24 -4.34 -3.05 2.66
N TRP A 25 -5.65 -3.01 2.52
CA TRP A 25 -6.51 -2.21 3.38
C TRP A 25 -6.41 -2.62 4.85
N LEU A 26 -6.50 -3.92 5.14
CA LEU A 26 -6.36 -4.46 6.50
C LEU A 26 -4.96 -4.22 7.07
N VAL A 27 -3.92 -4.47 6.28
CA VAL A 27 -2.52 -4.27 6.68
C VAL A 27 -2.25 -2.80 6.96
N ASN A 28 -2.67 -1.91 6.08
CA ASN A 28 -2.51 -0.47 6.28
C ASN A 28 -3.25 0.02 7.51
N GLY A 29 -4.48 -0.45 7.72
CA GLY A 29 -5.27 -0.13 8.92
C GLY A 29 -4.55 -0.55 10.20
N LEU A 30 -3.99 -1.75 10.23
CA LEU A 30 -3.24 -2.25 11.38
C LEU A 30 -1.98 -1.40 11.64
N VAL A 31 -1.20 -1.11 10.61
CA VAL A 31 0.03 -0.31 10.74
C VAL A 31 -0.29 1.11 11.23
N ILE A 32 -1.29 1.76 10.65
CA ILE A 32 -1.69 3.12 11.06
C ILE A 32 -2.22 3.12 12.50
N ALA A 33 -3.04 2.14 12.88
CA ALA A 33 -3.55 2.03 14.25
C ALA A 33 -2.41 1.86 15.26
N LEU A 34 -1.46 0.98 14.98
CA LEU A 34 -0.28 0.78 15.82
C LEU A 34 0.59 2.04 15.88
N ALA A 35 0.80 2.71 14.75
CA ALA A 35 1.57 3.95 14.71
C ALA A 35 0.91 5.06 15.54
N ASN A 36 -0.40 5.22 15.47
CA ASN A 36 -1.15 6.16 16.29
C ASN A 36 -1.07 5.80 17.79
N MET A 37 -1.13 4.51 18.15
CA MET A 37 -1.00 4.06 19.54
C MET A 37 0.39 4.33 20.12
N LEU A 38 1.44 4.17 19.31
CA LEU A 38 2.82 4.37 19.74
C LEU A 38 3.24 5.85 19.73
N LEU A 39 2.70 6.62 18.82
CA LEU A 39 3.06 8.03 18.57
C LEU A 39 1.80 8.91 18.43
N PRO A 40 0.95 8.97 19.48
CA PRO A 40 -0.37 9.62 19.38
C PRO A 40 -0.32 11.13 19.13
N GLU A 41 0.77 11.78 19.50
CA GLU A 41 0.97 13.22 19.29
C GLU A 41 1.53 13.53 17.89
N GLN A 42 2.21 12.58 17.26
CA GLN A 42 2.88 12.75 15.98
C GLN A 42 2.07 12.21 14.81
N ILE A 43 1.31 11.14 15.07
CA ILE A 43 0.44 10.49 14.07
C ILE A 43 -0.96 10.49 14.65
N VAL A 44 -1.75 11.46 14.25
CA VAL A 44 -3.09 11.72 14.82
C VAL A 44 -4.16 11.11 13.91
N LEU A 45 -5.06 10.33 14.51
CA LEU A 45 -6.25 9.81 13.86
C LEU A 45 -7.50 10.51 14.38
N GLY A 46 -8.34 10.95 13.44
CA GLY A 46 -9.58 11.65 13.72
C GLY A 46 -9.44 13.16 13.64
N THR A 47 -10.57 13.81 13.50
CA THR A 47 -10.73 15.27 13.49
C THR A 47 -11.93 15.63 14.35
N MET A 48 -12.28 16.91 14.43
CA MET A 48 -13.51 17.32 15.12
C MET A 48 -14.77 16.77 14.45
N SER A 49 -14.73 16.45 13.15
CA SER A 49 -15.84 15.92 12.35
C SER A 49 -15.76 14.42 12.09
N LEU A 50 -14.58 13.82 12.25
CA LEU A 50 -14.35 12.40 11.96
C LEU A 50 -13.86 11.65 13.21
N SER A 51 -14.55 10.57 13.56
CA SER A 51 -14.08 9.66 14.63
C SER A 51 -12.77 8.99 14.23
N GLN A 52 -11.98 8.53 15.20
CA GLN A 52 -10.75 7.79 14.96
C GLN A 52 -10.97 6.54 14.08
N THR A 53 -12.06 5.81 14.31
CA THR A 53 -12.40 4.63 13.52
C THR A 53 -12.71 4.98 12.06
N THR A 54 -13.50 6.03 11.83
CA THR A 54 -13.79 6.49 10.47
C THR A 54 -12.54 6.98 9.76
N ALA A 55 -11.70 7.75 10.45
CA ALA A 55 -10.42 8.22 9.94
C ALA A 55 -9.49 7.06 9.55
N LEU A 56 -9.44 6.02 10.39
CA LEU A 56 -8.65 4.81 10.12
C LEU A 56 -9.14 4.09 8.86
N ILE A 57 -10.45 3.88 8.75
CA ILE A 57 -11.06 3.22 7.59
C ILE A 57 -10.80 4.00 6.29
N LEU A 58 -10.99 5.32 6.31
CA LEU A 58 -10.81 6.17 5.15
C LEU A 58 -9.33 6.23 4.73
N SER A 59 -8.44 6.55 5.67
CA SER A 59 -7.01 6.71 5.38
C SER A 59 -6.37 5.41 4.89
N SER A 60 -6.65 4.29 5.55
CA SER A 60 -6.15 2.98 5.14
C SER A 60 -6.73 2.52 3.80
N GLY A 61 -8.01 2.85 3.54
CA GLY A 61 -8.67 2.55 2.27
C GLY A 61 -8.07 3.32 1.10
N VAL A 62 -7.82 4.61 1.27
CA VAL A 62 -7.17 5.44 0.24
C VAL A 62 -5.74 4.95 -0.02
N LEU A 63 -4.97 4.62 1.02
CA LEU A 63 -3.63 4.03 0.87
C LEU A 63 -3.67 2.71 0.09
N ALA A 64 -4.59 1.82 0.45
CA ALA A 64 -4.74 0.54 -0.24
C ALA A 64 -5.15 0.73 -1.71
N TRP A 65 -6.04 1.68 -1.98
CA TRP A 65 -6.48 1.99 -3.33
C TRP A 65 -5.32 2.51 -4.18
N LEU A 66 -4.54 3.48 -3.69
CA LEU A 66 -3.38 4.01 -4.37
C LEU A 66 -2.32 2.94 -4.65
N ALA A 67 -2.02 2.09 -3.66
CA ALA A 67 -1.10 0.98 -3.84
C ALA A 67 -1.61 -0.02 -4.89
N THR A 68 -2.89 -0.36 -4.87
CA THR A 68 -3.49 -1.33 -5.80
C THR A 68 -3.49 -0.83 -7.25
N ILE A 69 -3.84 0.44 -7.50
CA ILE A 69 -3.84 1.00 -8.86
C ILE A 69 -2.44 1.20 -9.42
N THR A 70 -1.43 1.18 -8.58
CA THR A 70 -0.02 1.31 -9.00
C THR A 70 0.52 0.00 -9.59
N MET A 71 -0.02 -1.16 -9.18
CA MET A 71 0.42 -2.47 -9.69
C MET A 71 0.39 -2.58 -11.23
N PRO A 72 -0.70 -2.23 -11.92
CA PRO A 72 -0.75 -2.28 -13.37
C PRO A 72 0.30 -1.39 -14.05
N ILE A 73 0.66 -0.27 -13.42
CA ILE A 73 1.67 0.66 -13.94
C ILE A 73 3.05 -0.01 -13.98
N PHE A 74 3.45 -0.70 -12.92
CA PHE A 74 4.71 -1.45 -12.89
C PHE A 74 4.72 -2.59 -13.90
N THR A 75 3.62 -3.33 -14.00
CA THR A 75 3.46 -4.40 -14.99
C THR A 75 3.58 -3.87 -16.42
N GLU A 76 2.98 -2.72 -16.71
CA GLU A 76 3.10 -2.07 -18.01
C GLU A 76 4.54 -1.64 -18.31
N ILE A 77 5.27 -1.14 -17.32
CA ILE A 77 6.70 -0.79 -17.47
C ILE A 77 7.53 -2.03 -17.81
N GLU A 78 7.28 -3.16 -17.13
CA GLU A 78 7.95 -4.44 -17.41
C GLU A 78 7.68 -4.90 -18.85
N MET A 79 6.42 -4.85 -19.28
CA MET A 79 6.04 -5.23 -20.63
C MET A 79 6.71 -4.35 -21.70
N ARG A 80 6.72 -3.03 -21.51
CA ARG A 80 7.33 -2.10 -22.47
C ARG A 80 8.84 -2.23 -22.54
N LYS A 81 9.49 -2.47 -21.42
CA LYS A 81 10.95 -2.65 -21.36
C LYS A 81 11.39 -4.07 -21.72
N GLN A 82 10.44 -5.00 -21.86
CA GLN A 82 10.72 -6.43 -22.06
C GLN A 82 11.71 -7.01 -21.03
N MET A 83 11.68 -6.45 -19.80
CA MET A 83 12.54 -6.81 -18.69
C MET A 83 11.69 -7.00 -17.44
N VAL A 84 11.97 -8.05 -16.69
CA VAL A 84 11.43 -8.20 -15.34
C VAL A 84 12.18 -7.23 -14.43
N LEU A 85 11.45 -6.38 -13.73
CA LEU A 85 12.05 -5.48 -12.75
C LEU A 85 12.61 -6.30 -11.59
N ALA A 86 13.85 -5.99 -11.19
CA ALA A 86 14.43 -6.61 -10.01
C ALA A 86 13.60 -6.26 -8.75
N PRO A 87 13.55 -7.15 -7.74
CA PRO A 87 12.80 -6.90 -6.50
C PRO A 87 13.10 -5.55 -5.85
N GLN A 88 14.32 -5.06 -6.00
CA GLN A 88 14.76 -3.76 -5.49
C GLN A 88 14.02 -2.59 -6.15
N HIS A 89 13.74 -2.67 -7.44
CA HIS A 89 13.00 -1.62 -8.16
C HIS A 89 11.53 -1.58 -7.72
N TRP A 90 10.94 -2.74 -7.44
CA TRP A 90 9.60 -2.83 -6.87
C TRP A 90 9.57 -2.21 -5.48
N LEU A 91 10.52 -2.57 -4.61
CA LEU A 91 10.61 -2.02 -3.25
C LEU A 91 10.74 -0.49 -3.27
N ILE A 92 11.68 0.04 -4.03
CA ILE A 92 11.88 1.50 -4.13
C ILE A 92 10.66 2.18 -4.73
N GLY A 93 10.05 1.59 -5.76
CA GLY A 93 8.85 2.13 -6.40
C GLY A 93 7.69 2.22 -5.43
N TYR A 94 7.41 1.15 -4.67
CA TYR A 94 6.35 1.16 -3.65
C TYR A 94 6.66 2.09 -2.48
N LEU A 95 7.92 2.19 -2.06
CA LEU A 95 8.32 3.17 -1.06
C LEU A 95 7.97 4.60 -1.49
N VAL A 96 8.31 4.97 -2.72
CA VAL A 96 7.98 6.30 -3.27
C VAL A 96 6.47 6.51 -3.31
N ILE A 97 5.70 5.52 -3.76
CA ILE A 97 4.24 5.58 -3.78
C ILE A 97 3.69 5.74 -2.36
N ASN A 98 4.18 4.98 -1.39
CA ASN A 98 3.75 5.09 0.00
C ASN A 98 4.07 6.46 0.59
N VAL A 99 5.26 7.01 0.32
CA VAL A 99 5.62 8.38 0.76
C VAL A 99 4.67 9.42 0.19
N ILE A 100 4.42 9.39 -1.12
CA ILE A 100 3.50 10.32 -1.78
C ILE A 100 2.08 10.14 -1.23
N SER A 101 1.62 8.91 -1.08
CA SER A 101 0.27 8.60 -0.60
C SER A 101 0.04 9.07 0.83
N VAL A 102 0.98 8.78 1.75
CA VAL A 102 0.90 9.24 3.15
C VAL A 102 0.96 10.77 3.22
N TRP A 103 1.83 11.39 2.41
CA TRP A 103 1.92 12.84 2.36
C TRP A 103 0.61 13.48 1.85
N VAL A 104 0.04 12.96 0.78
CA VAL A 104 -1.26 13.44 0.24
C VAL A 104 -2.35 13.30 1.28
N ILE A 105 -2.46 12.13 1.94
CA ILE A 105 -3.48 11.89 2.97
C ILE A 105 -3.30 12.86 4.14
N ALA A 106 -2.07 13.07 4.60
CA ALA A 106 -1.78 14.03 5.66
C ALA A 106 -2.08 15.48 5.26
N ARG A 107 -1.94 15.82 3.98
CA ARG A 107 -2.32 17.13 3.44
C ARG A 107 -3.82 17.36 3.46
N PHE A 108 -4.61 16.29 3.29
CA PHE A 108 -6.08 16.33 3.37
C PHE A 108 -6.59 15.75 4.70
N ALA A 109 -5.86 15.98 5.79
CA ALA A 109 -6.18 15.46 7.12
C ALA A 109 -7.61 15.78 7.58
N ASP A 110 -8.12 16.97 7.27
CA ASP A 110 -9.49 17.37 7.62
C ASP A 110 -10.56 16.47 6.98
N ALA A 111 -10.29 15.96 5.77
CA ALA A 111 -11.22 15.10 5.04
C ALA A 111 -10.98 13.61 5.29
N LEU A 112 -9.74 13.20 5.52
CA LEU A 112 -9.34 11.79 5.64
C LEU A 112 -9.02 11.37 7.08
N GLY A 113 -8.79 12.33 7.95
CA GLY A 113 -8.63 12.09 9.38
C GLY A 113 -7.24 11.60 9.82
N LEU A 114 -6.24 11.54 8.95
CA LEU A 114 -4.88 11.17 9.31
C LEU A 114 -3.97 12.41 9.25
N GLY A 115 -3.57 12.91 10.41
CA GLY A 115 -2.65 14.03 10.57
C GLY A 115 -1.24 13.57 10.93
N MET A 116 -0.24 14.30 10.43
CA MET A 116 1.18 14.06 10.70
C MET A 116 1.83 15.32 11.24
N ALA A 117 2.59 15.19 12.34
CA ALA A 117 3.26 16.33 12.96
C ALA A 117 4.43 16.88 12.12
N SER A 118 5.10 16.01 11.36
CA SER A 118 6.18 16.43 10.46
C SER A 118 6.39 15.44 9.32
N TRP A 119 7.12 15.87 8.29
CA TRP A 119 7.48 15.04 7.14
C TRP A 119 8.34 13.81 7.51
N MET A 120 9.08 13.88 8.63
CA MET A 120 9.86 12.72 9.11
C MET A 120 8.96 11.54 9.47
N TYR A 121 7.80 11.81 10.07
CA TYR A 121 6.81 10.77 10.39
C TYR A 121 6.13 10.24 9.13
N VAL A 122 5.97 11.07 8.10
CA VAL A 122 5.51 10.64 6.78
C VAL A 122 6.48 9.61 6.19
N LEU A 123 7.78 9.90 6.19
CA LEU A 123 8.81 8.97 5.72
C LEU A 123 8.87 7.70 6.56
N GLY A 124 8.84 7.83 7.87
CA GLY A 124 8.87 6.70 8.78
C GLY A 124 7.67 5.77 8.61
N LEU A 125 6.47 6.33 8.56
CA LEU A 125 5.25 5.55 8.35
C LEU A 125 5.24 4.90 6.96
N ALA A 126 5.65 5.61 5.92
CA ALA A 126 5.74 5.07 4.57
C ALA A 126 6.73 3.90 4.47
N ALA A 127 7.88 3.98 5.15
CA ALA A 127 8.85 2.89 5.18
C ALA A 127 8.31 1.64 5.91
N VAL A 128 7.61 1.83 7.03
CA VAL A 128 6.96 0.71 7.74
C VAL A 128 5.85 0.10 6.90
N LEU A 129 5.01 0.93 6.27
CA LEU A 129 3.96 0.46 5.35
C LEU A 129 4.54 -0.36 4.22
N ASP A 130 5.59 0.13 3.56
CA ASP A 130 6.24 -0.56 2.45
C ASP A 130 6.75 -1.94 2.85
N PHE A 131 7.44 -2.00 3.99
CA PHE A 131 7.96 -3.27 4.53
C PHE A 131 6.84 -4.27 4.85
N VAL A 132 5.80 -3.85 5.58
CA VAL A 132 4.70 -4.73 6.00
C VAL A 132 3.83 -5.13 4.81
N GLN A 133 3.55 -4.22 3.89
CA GLN A 133 2.86 -4.52 2.63
C GLN A 133 3.64 -5.55 1.79
N GLY A 134 4.96 -5.38 1.68
CA GLY A 134 5.84 -6.32 0.99
C GLY A 134 5.77 -7.72 1.59
N MET A 135 5.84 -7.83 2.91
CA MET A 135 5.68 -9.11 3.61
C MET A 135 4.30 -9.74 3.36
N ALA A 136 3.23 -8.96 3.44
CA ALA A 136 1.87 -9.44 3.22
C ALA A 136 1.69 -9.95 1.78
N MET A 137 2.25 -9.25 0.80
CA MET A 137 2.17 -9.63 -0.61
C MET A 137 3.02 -10.88 -0.93
N MET A 138 4.18 -11.04 -0.29
CA MET A 138 4.97 -12.28 -0.40
C MET A 138 4.20 -13.47 0.17
N ALA A 139 3.62 -13.34 1.35
CA ALA A 139 2.80 -14.40 1.97
C ALA A 139 1.59 -14.76 1.10
N TYR A 140 0.92 -13.78 0.52
CA TYR A 140 -0.18 -14.01 -0.41
C TYR A 140 0.27 -14.76 -1.67
N GLY A 141 1.39 -14.36 -2.27
CA GLY A 141 1.97 -15.02 -3.44
C GLY A 141 2.36 -16.48 -3.18
N GLU A 142 2.90 -16.77 -2.00
CA GLU A 142 3.20 -18.15 -1.59
C GLU A 142 1.93 -18.99 -1.37
N ALA A 143 0.89 -18.39 -0.78
CA ALA A 143 -0.39 -19.05 -0.62
C ALA A 143 -1.02 -19.45 -1.97
N GLN A 144 -0.92 -18.57 -2.97
CA GLN A 144 -1.43 -18.86 -4.32
C GLN A 144 -0.71 -20.03 -5.03
N LYS A 145 0.56 -20.26 -4.73
CA LYS A 145 1.32 -21.38 -5.32
C LYS A 145 0.90 -22.75 -4.78
N LYS A 146 0.24 -22.78 -3.63
CA LYS A 146 -0.22 -24.01 -2.96
C LYS A 146 -1.60 -24.49 -3.42
N PHE A 147 -2.33 -23.67 -4.11
CA PHE A 147 -3.67 -23.92 -4.65
C PHE A 147 -3.69 -23.81 -6.19
#